data_7f4b2f71db1e2ff771455b1e05cf46bd
#
_entry.id   7f4b2f71db1e2ff771455b1e05cf46bd
#
_cell.length_a   1.000
_cell.length_b   1.000
_cell.length_c   1.000
_cell.angle_alpha   90.00
_cell.angle_beta   90.00
_cell.angle_gamma   90.00
#
_symmetry.space_group_name_H-M   'P 1'
#
loop_
_entity.id
_entity.type
_entity.pdbx_description
1 polymer ?
#
loop_
_entity_poly.entity_id
_entity_poly.type
_entity_poly.pdbx_seq_one_letter_code
_entity_poly.pdbx_strand_id
1 'polypeptide(L)'
;VTNTGNHEGKEVLQLYGSAPKGVLDKPSKILLSYAKTKLLQPGENQLVTLVGNVNDLASYDDLGVLHKSAYVMEQGEYHFYLGNSVRNTEELGFIHTEESTRVAEQLTECLAPTSLPKRMRADGSFEELPVRPAHDPDSEGLLTKKEKETIDGVAPDVRFSKGEHLWNNNERRLQFEQVAEGSVTLDEFVAQLSDEELAHLLGGQPNTGVANTFGFGNLPECGIPNFMTADGPAGLRILPECGVCTTAWPCATLLACTWNPEIVYEVGAAGAKEVRENNIAVWLTPAINIHRTPMCGRNFEYYSEDPYLVAKQAGAMVRGIQSQHIAATVKHFALNNKETNRKDSNSRVSERAARQIYLKTFERIVKEAKPWCIMSSYNIVNDYRASENHDLLEKLLRDEWGFEGVVMTDWWTFGEHCKEVNAGNDVKMAAGNPDNLLKALEKGLLKRETMECSVKRLLGVLLKID
;
A
#
# COMPACT_ATOMS: atom_id res chain seq x y z
N VAL A 1 20.50 -21.32 -20.11
CA VAL A 1 20.75 -20.14 -20.97
C VAL A 1 22.20 -20.14 -21.41
N THR A 2 22.41 -19.98 -22.69
CA THR A 2 23.77 -19.90 -23.27
C THR A 2 23.88 -18.59 -24.04
N ASN A 3 24.97 -17.85 -23.82
CA ASN A 3 25.27 -16.67 -24.64
C ASN A 3 25.81 -17.11 -25.99
N THR A 4 25.01 -17.03 -27.04
CA THR A 4 25.37 -17.37 -28.42
C THR A 4 25.84 -16.14 -29.21
N GLY A 5 25.88 -14.96 -28.60
CA GLY A 5 26.34 -13.71 -29.20
C GLY A 5 27.88 -13.55 -29.16
N ASN A 6 28.35 -12.42 -29.73
CA ASN A 6 29.75 -12.06 -29.77
C ASN A 6 30.20 -11.10 -28.63
N HIS A 7 29.27 -10.67 -27.79
CA HIS A 7 29.51 -9.75 -26.69
C HIS A 7 28.97 -10.34 -25.40
N GLU A 8 29.56 -9.96 -24.26
CA GLU A 8 29.03 -10.29 -22.96
C GLU A 8 27.64 -9.67 -22.73
N GLY A 9 26.78 -10.37 -22.01
CA GLY A 9 25.41 -9.88 -21.78
C GLY A 9 24.68 -10.65 -20.69
N LYS A 10 23.56 -10.08 -20.27
CA LYS A 10 22.59 -10.71 -19.35
C LYS A 10 21.27 -10.91 -20.07
N GLU A 11 20.54 -11.96 -19.74
CA GLU A 11 19.21 -12.22 -20.26
C GLU A 11 18.21 -12.35 -19.09
N VAL A 12 16.95 -11.98 -19.34
CA VAL A 12 15.85 -12.14 -18.40
C VAL A 12 14.93 -13.26 -18.90
N LEU A 13 14.84 -14.32 -18.11
CA LEU A 13 13.92 -15.41 -18.35
C LEU A 13 12.62 -15.13 -17.64
N GLN A 14 11.50 -15.30 -18.34
CA GLN A 14 10.15 -15.02 -17.85
C GLN A 14 9.31 -16.27 -18.02
N LEU A 15 8.77 -16.81 -16.93
CA LEU A 15 7.86 -17.94 -16.91
C LEU A 15 6.42 -17.42 -16.86
N TYR A 16 5.63 -17.80 -17.85
CA TYR A 16 4.23 -17.48 -17.93
C TYR A 16 3.36 -18.74 -17.80
N GLY A 17 2.13 -18.54 -17.31
CA GLY A 17 1.11 -19.58 -17.32
C GLY A 17 -0.16 -19.09 -17.99
N SER A 18 -0.91 -19.99 -18.62
CA SER A 18 -2.26 -19.76 -19.08
C SER A 18 -3.23 -20.77 -18.49
N ALA A 19 -4.39 -20.29 -18.07
CA ALA A 19 -5.46 -21.14 -17.57
C ALA A 19 -6.39 -21.58 -18.72
N PRO A 20 -7.14 -22.71 -18.56
CA PRO A 20 -8.07 -23.18 -19.56
C PRO A 20 -9.18 -22.16 -19.83
N LYS A 21 -9.72 -22.16 -21.03
CA LYS A 21 -10.94 -21.42 -21.34
C LYS A 21 -12.09 -22.04 -20.56
N GLY A 22 -12.68 -21.27 -19.66
CA GLY A 22 -13.75 -21.72 -18.78
C GLY A 22 -14.89 -20.71 -18.73
N VAL A 23 -15.65 -20.74 -17.64
CA VAL A 23 -16.81 -19.86 -17.42
C VAL A 23 -16.35 -18.47 -17.00
N LEU A 24 -15.25 -18.38 -16.25
CA LEU A 24 -14.67 -17.11 -15.80
C LEU A 24 -13.70 -16.60 -16.86
N ASP A 25 -13.83 -15.33 -17.25
CA ASP A 25 -12.85 -14.68 -18.13
C ASP A 25 -11.47 -14.59 -17.49
N LYS A 26 -10.43 -14.82 -18.27
CA LYS A 26 -9.04 -14.92 -17.84
C LYS A 26 -8.09 -14.15 -18.77
N PRO A 27 -6.98 -13.64 -18.26
CA PRO A 27 -5.88 -13.17 -19.13
C PRO A 27 -5.33 -14.33 -19.97
N SER A 28 -4.83 -14.03 -21.15
CA SER A 28 -4.21 -15.04 -22.02
C SER A 28 -2.96 -15.66 -21.42
N LYS A 29 -2.17 -14.87 -20.69
CA LYS A 29 -0.97 -15.29 -19.95
C LYS A 29 -0.80 -14.45 -18.70
N ILE A 30 -0.27 -15.06 -17.64
CA ILE A 30 0.08 -14.41 -16.38
C ILE A 30 1.56 -14.69 -16.11
N LEU A 31 2.34 -13.66 -15.73
CA LEU A 31 3.72 -13.83 -15.29
C LEU A 31 3.74 -14.53 -13.92
N LEU A 32 4.36 -15.70 -13.85
CA LEU A 32 4.46 -16.52 -12.64
C LEU A 32 5.81 -16.38 -11.95
N SER A 33 6.88 -16.20 -12.73
CA SER A 33 8.24 -16.06 -12.21
C SER A 33 9.15 -15.45 -13.26
N TYR A 34 10.24 -14.84 -12.78
CA TYR A 34 11.35 -14.42 -13.64
C TYR A 34 12.67 -14.52 -12.92
N ALA A 35 13.75 -14.60 -13.69
CA ALA A 35 15.10 -14.46 -13.18
C ALA A 35 16.01 -13.84 -14.24
N LYS A 36 17.04 -13.11 -13.79
CA LYS A 36 18.06 -12.52 -14.64
C LYS A 36 19.36 -13.30 -14.51
N THR A 37 20.01 -13.59 -15.63
CA THR A 37 21.33 -14.26 -15.60
C THR A 37 22.40 -13.36 -15.00
N LYS A 38 23.48 -13.96 -14.52
CA LYS A 38 24.76 -13.25 -14.38
C LYS A 38 25.21 -12.70 -15.74
N LEU A 39 26.26 -11.88 -15.74
CA LEU A 39 26.91 -11.48 -16.99
C LEU A 39 27.58 -12.72 -17.61
N LEU A 40 27.11 -13.14 -18.78
CA LEU A 40 27.64 -14.30 -19.50
C LEU A 40 28.58 -13.85 -20.61
N GLN A 41 29.76 -14.41 -20.66
CA GLN A 41 30.73 -14.24 -21.76
C GLN A 41 30.23 -15.00 -23.01
N PRO A 42 30.68 -14.66 -24.24
CA PRO A 42 30.39 -15.44 -25.44
C PRO A 42 30.67 -16.93 -25.25
N GLY A 43 29.69 -17.79 -25.51
CA GLY A 43 29.76 -19.25 -25.31
C GLY A 43 29.52 -19.71 -23.86
N GLU A 44 29.50 -18.81 -22.89
CA GLU A 44 29.20 -19.17 -21.49
C GLU A 44 27.71 -19.53 -21.30
N ASN A 45 27.46 -20.44 -20.35
CA ASN A 45 26.12 -20.83 -19.99
C ASN A 45 25.85 -20.74 -18.48
N GLN A 46 24.56 -20.66 -18.12
CA GLN A 46 24.08 -20.70 -16.74
C GLN A 46 22.80 -21.52 -16.67
N LEU A 47 22.72 -22.41 -15.68
CA LEU A 47 21.46 -23.02 -15.28
C LEU A 47 20.68 -22.05 -14.41
N VAL A 48 19.42 -21.77 -14.76
CA VAL A 48 18.53 -20.88 -14.03
C VAL A 48 17.30 -21.67 -13.61
N THR A 49 16.93 -21.58 -12.33
CA THR A 49 15.72 -22.19 -11.79
C THR A 49 14.65 -21.12 -11.62
N LEU A 50 13.47 -21.36 -12.21
CA LEU A 50 12.29 -20.54 -12.02
C LEU A 50 11.25 -21.34 -11.22
N VAL A 51 10.63 -20.69 -10.23
CA VAL A 51 9.60 -21.32 -9.40
C VAL A 51 8.34 -20.44 -9.48
N GLY A 52 7.24 -21.03 -9.96
CA GLY A 52 5.92 -20.41 -10.02
C GLY A 52 4.91 -21.19 -9.20
N ASN A 53 3.88 -20.52 -8.69
CA ASN A 53 2.76 -21.16 -8.02
C ASN A 53 1.59 -21.30 -9.01
N VAL A 54 1.15 -22.53 -9.23
CA VAL A 54 0.01 -22.82 -10.13
C VAL A 54 -1.27 -22.12 -9.65
N ASN A 55 -1.48 -21.97 -8.35
CA ASN A 55 -2.64 -21.26 -7.82
C ASN A 55 -2.70 -19.77 -8.19
N ASP A 56 -1.57 -19.17 -8.64
CA ASP A 56 -1.58 -17.79 -9.17
C ASP A 56 -2.39 -17.68 -10.48
N LEU A 57 -2.71 -18.81 -11.12
CA LEU A 57 -3.59 -18.89 -12.31
C LEU A 57 -5.08 -18.99 -11.95
N ALA A 58 -5.44 -19.05 -10.67
CA ALA A 58 -6.83 -19.05 -10.24
C ALA A 58 -7.52 -17.72 -10.58
N SER A 59 -8.79 -17.79 -10.94
CA SER A 59 -9.63 -16.62 -11.22
C SER A 59 -10.57 -16.34 -10.06
N TYR A 60 -10.73 -15.07 -9.70
CA TYR A 60 -11.66 -14.68 -8.64
C TYR A 60 -13.10 -14.62 -9.17
N ASP A 61 -13.99 -15.34 -8.53
CA ASP A 61 -15.42 -15.39 -8.85
C ASP A 61 -16.21 -14.42 -7.96
N ASP A 62 -16.33 -13.20 -8.43
CA ASP A 62 -17.08 -12.15 -7.72
C ASP A 62 -18.60 -12.26 -7.86
N LEU A 63 -19.10 -13.00 -8.86
CA LEU A 63 -20.52 -13.16 -9.13
C LEU A 63 -21.14 -14.45 -8.54
N GLY A 64 -20.31 -15.42 -8.17
CA GLY A 64 -20.79 -16.72 -7.70
C GLY A 64 -21.28 -17.62 -8.83
N VAL A 65 -20.65 -17.52 -10.00
CA VAL A 65 -20.96 -18.40 -11.14
C VAL A 65 -20.54 -19.83 -10.84
N LEU A 66 -19.42 -19.98 -10.13
CA LEU A 66 -18.86 -21.25 -9.66
C LEU A 66 -18.85 -21.31 -8.14
N HIS A 67 -18.11 -20.38 -7.50
CA HIS A 67 -17.96 -20.25 -6.05
C HIS A 67 -17.82 -18.78 -5.65
N LYS A 68 -18.90 -18.18 -5.12
CA LYS A 68 -18.95 -16.78 -4.72
C LYS A 68 -17.78 -16.39 -3.80
N SER A 69 -17.12 -15.27 -4.13
CA SER A 69 -16.02 -14.70 -3.36
C SER A 69 -14.83 -15.65 -3.16
N ALA A 70 -14.50 -16.43 -4.18
CA ALA A 70 -13.38 -17.37 -4.12
C ALA A 70 -12.45 -17.25 -5.32
N TYR A 71 -11.17 -17.53 -5.11
CA TYR A 71 -10.26 -17.86 -6.19
C TYR A 71 -10.49 -19.32 -6.61
N VAL A 72 -10.77 -19.55 -7.89
CA VAL A 72 -11.18 -20.84 -8.43
C VAL A 72 -10.21 -21.30 -9.51
N MET A 73 -9.75 -22.53 -9.39
CA MET A 73 -9.08 -23.28 -10.45
C MET A 73 -10.15 -24.05 -11.21
N GLU A 74 -10.41 -23.68 -12.46
CA GLU A 74 -11.39 -24.40 -13.28
C GLU A 74 -10.80 -25.68 -13.84
N GLN A 75 -11.63 -26.68 -14.03
CA GLN A 75 -11.25 -27.94 -14.69
C GLN A 75 -10.62 -27.66 -16.06
N GLY A 76 -9.52 -28.36 -16.38
CA GLY A 76 -8.85 -28.28 -17.66
C GLY A 76 -7.34 -28.24 -17.58
N GLU A 77 -6.70 -27.95 -18.70
CA GLU A 77 -5.25 -27.93 -18.84
C GLU A 77 -4.69 -26.52 -18.69
N TYR A 78 -3.66 -26.40 -17.87
CA TYR A 78 -2.90 -25.20 -17.62
C TYR A 78 -1.55 -25.33 -18.31
N HIS A 79 -1.26 -24.40 -19.21
CA HIS A 79 -0.06 -24.42 -20.05
C HIS A 79 0.98 -23.41 -19.54
N PHE A 80 2.25 -23.74 -19.73
CA PHE A 80 3.36 -22.91 -19.29
C PHE A 80 4.26 -22.53 -20.46
N TYR A 81 4.79 -21.32 -20.38
CA TYR A 81 5.58 -20.71 -21.45
C TYR A 81 6.84 -20.08 -20.87
N LEU A 82 7.96 -20.25 -21.54
CA LEU A 82 9.23 -19.63 -21.20
C LEU A 82 9.68 -18.70 -22.32
N GLY A 83 10.17 -17.53 -21.98
CA GLY A 83 10.70 -16.59 -22.97
C GLY A 83 11.38 -15.39 -22.31
N ASN A 84 11.67 -14.38 -23.11
CA ASN A 84 12.25 -13.11 -22.67
C ASN A 84 11.25 -11.93 -22.73
N SER A 85 10.02 -12.19 -23.15
CA SER A 85 8.91 -11.26 -23.09
C SER A 85 7.59 -12.03 -23.23
N VAL A 86 6.45 -11.44 -22.86
CA VAL A 86 5.12 -12.06 -23.00
C VAL A 86 4.79 -12.44 -24.45
N ARG A 87 5.39 -11.73 -25.42
CA ARG A 87 5.16 -11.94 -26.87
C ARG A 87 6.16 -12.91 -27.49
N ASN A 88 7.33 -13.08 -26.90
CA ASN A 88 8.37 -13.98 -27.37
C ASN A 88 8.58 -15.09 -26.36
N THR A 89 7.67 -16.08 -26.41
CA THR A 89 7.65 -17.25 -25.51
C THR A 89 7.48 -18.52 -26.32
N GLU A 90 8.09 -19.60 -25.84
CA GLU A 90 7.88 -20.97 -26.29
C GLU A 90 7.07 -21.73 -25.24
N GLU A 91 6.12 -22.56 -25.71
CA GLU A 91 5.35 -23.43 -24.82
C GLU A 91 6.25 -24.55 -24.30
N LEU A 92 6.18 -24.79 -22.99
CA LEU A 92 6.90 -25.90 -22.38
C LEU A 92 6.15 -27.22 -22.59
N GLY A 93 6.90 -28.30 -22.72
CA GLY A 93 6.31 -29.62 -23.00
C GLY A 93 5.63 -30.30 -21.81
N PHE A 94 5.26 -29.56 -20.77
CA PHE A 94 4.51 -30.05 -19.62
C PHE A 94 3.30 -29.16 -19.33
N ILE A 95 2.24 -29.78 -18.85
CA ILE A 95 0.98 -29.15 -18.46
C ILE A 95 0.64 -29.52 -17.00
N HIS A 96 -0.16 -28.68 -16.36
CA HIS A 96 -0.87 -29.04 -15.13
C HIS A 96 -2.35 -29.27 -15.47
N THR A 97 -2.94 -30.35 -15.00
CA THR A 97 -4.35 -30.68 -15.26
C THR A 97 -5.14 -30.66 -13.96
N GLU A 98 -6.21 -29.88 -13.92
CA GLU A 98 -7.22 -29.95 -12.88
C GLU A 98 -8.34 -30.90 -13.37
N GLU A 99 -8.50 -32.01 -12.69
CA GLU A 99 -9.53 -33.03 -13.03
C GLU A 99 -10.96 -32.54 -12.77
N SER A 100 -11.10 -31.58 -11.87
CA SER A 100 -12.36 -30.91 -11.52
C SER A 100 -12.13 -29.48 -11.07
N THR A 101 -13.15 -28.65 -11.22
CA THR A 101 -13.12 -27.27 -10.67
C THR A 101 -12.99 -27.32 -9.16
N ARG A 102 -12.04 -26.56 -8.59
CA ARG A 102 -11.80 -26.46 -7.14
C ARG A 102 -11.63 -25.04 -6.67
N VAL A 103 -11.96 -24.80 -5.42
CA VAL A 103 -11.62 -23.55 -4.71
C VAL A 103 -10.14 -23.60 -4.31
N ALA A 104 -9.37 -22.61 -4.76
CA ALA A 104 -7.98 -22.42 -4.35
C ALA A 104 -7.90 -21.61 -3.03
N GLU A 105 -8.76 -20.61 -2.90
CA GLU A 105 -8.86 -19.78 -1.70
C GLU A 105 -10.29 -19.22 -1.56
N GLN A 106 -10.93 -19.44 -0.41
CA GLN A 106 -12.24 -18.86 -0.10
C GLN A 106 -12.06 -17.57 0.68
N LEU A 107 -12.66 -16.50 0.22
CA LEU A 107 -12.63 -15.17 0.81
C LEU A 107 -14.04 -14.66 1.12
N THR A 108 -14.15 -13.40 1.50
CA THR A 108 -15.43 -12.72 1.72
C THR A 108 -15.64 -11.62 0.67
N GLU A 109 -16.91 -11.26 0.42
CA GLU A 109 -17.22 -10.17 -0.49
C GLU A 109 -16.75 -8.84 0.06
N CYS A 110 -15.92 -8.14 -0.73
CA CYS A 110 -15.42 -6.80 -0.44
C CYS A 110 -15.52 -5.93 -1.70
N LEU A 111 -15.57 -4.61 -1.54
CA LEU A 111 -15.55 -3.67 -2.65
C LEU A 111 -16.58 -3.94 -3.76
N ALA A 112 -17.72 -4.54 -3.45
CA ALA A 112 -18.76 -4.74 -4.46
C ALA A 112 -19.17 -3.39 -5.08
N PRO A 113 -19.24 -3.30 -6.43
CA PRO A 113 -19.45 -2.03 -7.10
C PRO A 113 -20.84 -1.44 -6.76
N THR A 114 -20.87 -0.11 -6.57
CA THR A 114 -22.10 0.64 -6.35
C THR A 114 -22.63 1.28 -7.64
N SER A 115 -21.71 1.64 -8.56
CA SER A 115 -22.03 2.41 -9.76
C SER A 115 -21.42 1.85 -11.04
N LEU A 116 -21.07 0.55 -11.05
CA LEU A 116 -20.55 -0.17 -12.22
C LEU A 116 -21.55 -1.25 -12.64
N PRO A 117 -22.54 -0.95 -13.51
CA PRO A 117 -23.62 -1.89 -13.83
C PRO A 117 -23.18 -3.02 -14.77
N LYS A 118 -22.05 -2.88 -15.45
CA LYS A 118 -21.53 -3.90 -16.38
C LYS A 118 -20.03 -3.80 -16.57
N ARG A 119 -19.39 -4.92 -16.93
CA ARG A 119 -18.00 -4.96 -17.36
C ARG A 119 -17.86 -5.60 -18.74
N MET A 120 -16.82 -5.22 -19.45
CA MET A 120 -16.49 -5.79 -20.76
C MET A 120 -15.80 -7.15 -20.58
N ARG A 121 -16.20 -8.13 -21.38
CA ARG A 121 -15.58 -9.45 -21.50
C ARG A 121 -14.45 -9.46 -22.52
N ALA A 122 -13.69 -10.53 -22.57
CA ALA A 122 -12.56 -10.71 -23.49
C ALA A 122 -12.98 -10.66 -24.97
N ASP A 123 -14.21 -11.05 -25.32
CA ASP A 123 -14.78 -11.02 -26.67
C ASP A 123 -15.40 -9.66 -27.06
N GLY A 124 -15.34 -8.66 -26.15
CA GLY A 124 -15.93 -7.34 -26.34
C GLY A 124 -17.41 -7.24 -25.97
N SER A 125 -18.07 -8.34 -25.62
CA SER A 125 -19.41 -8.31 -25.05
C SER A 125 -19.41 -7.76 -23.63
N PHE A 126 -20.60 -7.52 -23.05
CA PHE A 126 -20.73 -7.02 -21.70
C PHE A 126 -21.46 -8.03 -20.80
N GLU A 127 -20.97 -8.15 -19.59
CA GLU A 127 -21.56 -8.89 -18.48
C GLU A 127 -22.20 -7.91 -17.50
N GLU A 128 -23.45 -8.14 -17.13
CA GLU A 128 -24.15 -7.32 -16.12
C GLU A 128 -23.59 -7.65 -14.74
N LEU A 129 -23.38 -6.58 -13.94
CA LEU A 129 -22.92 -6.69 -12.56
C LEU A 129 -24.06 -6.33 -11.59
N PRO A 130 -24.23 -7.09 -10.50
CA PRO A 130 -25.07 -6.64 -9.40
C PRO A 130 -24.42 -5.44 -8.73
N VAL A 131 -25.12 -4.31 -8.71
CA VAL A 131 -24.63 -3.10 -8.05
C VAL A 131 -25.36 -2.87 -6.73
N ARG A 132 -24.62 -2.38 -5.73
CA ARG A 132 -25.23 -1.87 -4.50
C ARG A 132 -25.86 -0.50 -4.75
N PRO A 133 -26.77 -0.04 -3.88
CA PRO A 133 -27.23 1.36 -3.92
C PRO A 133 -26.02 2.32 -3.90
N ALA A 134 -26.13 3.39 -4.69
CA ALA A 134 -25.11 4.42 -4.70
C ALA A 134 -24.92 5.01 -3.30
N HIS A 135 -23.66 5.26 -2.94
CA HIS A 135 -23.29 5.90 -1.69
C HIS A 135 -22.73 7.30 -2.00
N ASP A 136 -23.17 8.30 -1.24
CA ASP A 136 -22.57 9.62 -1.29
C ASP A 136 -21.44 9.68 -0.24
N PRO A 137 -20.15 9.77 -0.66
CA PRO A 137 -19.02 9.79 0.26
C PRO A 137 -19.03 10.99 1.21
N ASP A 138 -19.83 12.01 0.90
CA ASP A 138 -19.98 13.21 1.72
C ASP A 138 -21.22 13.20 2.62
N SER A 139 -22.01 12.11 2.59
CA SER A 139 -23.14 11.89 3.48
C SER A 139 -22.71 11.40 4.87
N GLU A 140 -23.62 11.48 5.83
CA GLU A 140 -23.55 10.83 7.16
C GLU A 140 -22.32 11.19 8.00
N GLY A 141 -21.88 12.45 8.00
CA GLY A 141 -20.77 12.93 8.81
C GLY A 141 -21.12 14.07 9.73
N LEU A 142 -20.16 14.49 10.53
CA LEU A 142 -20.23 15.70 11.36
C LEU A 142 -19.90 16.96 10.56
N LEU A 143 -19.20 16.79 9.42
CA LEU A 143 -18.72 17.86 8.57
C LEU A 143 -19.45 17.82 7.22
N THR A 144 -19.87 19.00 6.74
CA THR A 144 -20.37 19.18 5.38
C THR A 144 -19.24 19.04 4.36
N LYS A 145 -19.57 18.77 3.10
CA LYS A 145 -18.56 18.72 2.01
C LYS A 145 -17.70 19.98 1.97
N LYS A 146 -18.30 21.17 2.11
CA LYS A 146 -17.58 22.44 2.10
C LYS A 146 -16.60 22.56 3.25
N GLU A 147 -16.93 22.10 4.45
CA GLU A 147 -16.03 22.10 5.60
C GLU A 147 -14.85 21.15 5.36
N LYS A 148 -15.10 19.97 4.78
CA LYS A 148 -14.03 19.02 4.41
C LYS A 148 -13.08 19.60 3.35
N GLU A 149 -13.57 20.33 2.37
CA GLU A 149 -12.74 20.97 1.34
C GLU A 149 -11.86 22.10 1.89
N THR A 150 -12.19 22.70 3.05
CA THR A 150 -11.40 23.78 3.67
C THR A 150 -10.17 23.30 4.43
N ILE A 151 -9.96 21.99 4.58
CA ILE A 151 -8.78 21.45 5.31
C ILE A 151 -7.48 21.51 4.49
N ASP A 152 -7.57 21.77 3.18
CA ASP A 152 -6.39 21.86 2.31
C ASP A 152 -5.43 22.96 2.79
N GLY A 153 -4.21 22.59 3.16
CA GLY A 153 -3.21 23.51 3.68
C GLY A 153 -3.37 23.92 5.15
N VAL A 154 -4.34 23.37 5.89
CA VAL A 154 -4.50 23.64 7.33
C VAL A 154 -3.27 23.14 8.10
N ALA A 155 -2.76 23.97 9.02
CA ALA A 155 -1.64 23.59 9.87
C ALA A 155 -2.03 22.52 10.90
N PRO A 156 -1.10 21.64 11.30
CA PRO A 156 -1.30 20.68 12.38
C PRO A 156 -1.67 21.33 13.72
N ASP A 157 -2.45 20.62 14.52
CA ASP A 157 -2.71 21.00 15.91
C ASP A 157 -1.43 20.81 16.74
N VAL A 158 -0.98 21.90 17.36
CA VAL A 158 0.27 21.93 18.12
C VAL A 158 0.07 22.05 19.64
N ARG A 159 -1.17 21.89 20.13
CA ARG A 159 -1.49 22.07 21.55
C ARG A 159 -0.58 21.26 22.48
N PHE A 160 -0.33 20.00 22.15
CA PHE A 160 0.51 19.12 22.96
C PHE A 160 2.00 19.15 22.59
N SER A 161 2.34 19.51 21.38
CA SER A 161 3.72 19.55 20.90
C SER A 161 4.57 20.65 21.54
N LYS A 162 3.93 21.63 22.19
CA LYS A 162 4.59 22.75 22.90
C LYS A 162 4.73 22.52 24.39
N GLY A 163 4.33 21.35 24.92
CA GLY A 163 4.35 21.09 26.35
C GLY A 163 3.36 21.94 27.13
N GLU A 164 2.28 22.40 26.49
CA GLU A 164 1.18 23.08 27.18
C GLU A 164 0.37 22.04 27.96
N HIS A 165 0.53 22.04 29.29
CA HIS A 165 -0.03 21.07 30.20
C HIS A 165 -1.56 21.13 30.28
N LEU A 166 -2.25 20.04 29.92
CA LEU A 166 -3.65 19.81 30.28
C LEU A 166 -3.82 19.07 31.62
N TRP A 167 -2.74 18.64 32.25
CA TRP A 167 -2.78 17.83 33.47
C TRP A 167 -2.24 18.56 34.70
N ASN A 168 -3.10 18.66 35.70
CA ASN A 168 -2.77 19.18 37.04
C ASN A 168 -2.42 18.08 38.06
N ASN A 169 -1.98 16.89 37.63
CA ASN A 169 -1.64 15.80 38.52
C ASN A 169 -0.13 15.57 38.59
N ASN A 170 0.41 15.63 39.82
CA ASN A 170 1.79 15.28 40.18
C ASN A 170 2.09 13.77 40.07
N GLU A 171 1.29 13.00 39.37
CA GLU A 171 1.51 11.57 39.17
C GLU A 171 2.54 11.36 38.06
N ARG A 172 3.53 10.50 38.35
CA ARG A 172 4.58 10.16 37.39
C ARG A 172 3.96 9.34 36.25
N ARG A 173 3.95 9.93 35.05
CA ARG A 173 3.45 9.28 33.83
C ARG A 173 4.42 8.21 33.33
N LEU A 174 3.86 7.15 32.76
CA LEU A 174 4.63 6.14 32.02
C LEU A 174 5.27 6.80 30.79
N GLN A 175 6.53 6.45 30.53
CA GLN A 175 7.29 6.97 29.40
C GLN A 175 7.37 5.93 28.30
N PHE A 176 7.40 6.37 27.05
CA PHE A 176 7.47 5.48 25.88
C PHE A 176 8.77 4.65 25.85
N GLU A 177 9.86 5.20 26.41
CA GLU A 177 11.11 4.47 26.62
C GLU A 177 10.91 3.18 27.45
N GLN A 178 10.04 3.20 28.44
CA GLN A 178 9.73 2.02 29.26
C GLN A 178 9.05 0.90 28.44
N VAL A 179 8.29 1.27 27.40
CA VAL A 179 7.72 0.30 26.46
C VAL A 179 8.81 -0.29 25.58
N ALA A 180 9.74 0.54 25.09
CA ALA A 180 10.88 0.09 24.30
C ALA A 180 11.80 -0.86 25.09
N GLU A 181 11.99 -0.61 26.39
CA GLU A 181 12.76 -1.47 27.32
C GLU A 181 11.98 -2.75 27.77
N GLY A 182 10.67 -2.82 27.48
CA GLY A 182 9.81 -3.94 27.88
C GLY A 182 9.42 -3.96 29.36
N SER A 183 9.64 -2.87 30.12
CA SER A 183 9.24 -2.74 31.52
C SER A 183 7.76 -2.36 31.68
N VAL A 184 7.13 -1.84 30.64
CA VAL A 184 5.70 -1.48 30.54
C VAL A 184 5.17 -2.05 29.22
N THR A 185 3.97 -2.58 29.25
CA THR A 185 3.31 -3.05 28.02
C THR A 185 2.74 -1.86 27.24
N LEU A 186 2.59 -2.04 25.93
CA LEU A 186 1.97 -1.02 25.08
C LEU A 186 0.51 -0.74 25.49
N ASP A 187 -0.20 -1.76 25.97
CA ASP A 187 -1.57 -1.62 26.47
C ASP A 187 -1.62 -0.75 27.73
N GLU A 188 -0.76 -0.98 28.71
CA GLU A 188 -0.65 -0.15 29.92
C GLU A 188 -0.27 1.30 29.58
N PHE A 189 0.67 1.47 28.65
CA PHE A 189 1.09 2.80 28.20
C PHE A 189 -0.06 3.58 27.55
N VAL A 190 -0.79 2.96 26.63
CA VAL A 190 -1.89 3.62 25.89
C VAL A 190 -3.08 3.89 26.82
N ALA A 191 -3.35 3.02 27.78
CA ALA A 191 -4.46 3.18 28.73
C ALA A 191 -4.35 4.46 29.60
N GLN A 192 -3.14 5.00 29.83
CA GLN A 192 -2.96 6.25 30.58
C GLN A 192 -3.30 7.50 29.77
N LEU A 193 -3.35 7.42 28.43
CA LEU A 193 -3.55 8.59 27.56
C LEU A 193 -5.00 9.10 27.66
N SER A 194 -5.17 10.42 27.68
CA SER A 194 -6.49 11.03 27.60
C SER A 194 -7.08 10.93 26.19
N ASP A 195 -8.38 11.20 26.05
CA ASP A 195 -9.05 11.23 24.74
C ASP A 195 -8.43 12.28 23.82
N GLU A 196 -8.04 13.44 24.39
CA GLU A 196 -7.39 14.52 23.65
C GLU A 196 -5.98 14.12 23.18
N GLU A 197 -5.22 13.40 24.00
CA GLU A 197 -3.88 12.90 23.62
C GLU A 197 -3.98 11.79 22.57
N LEU A 198 -4.95 10.89 22.70
CA LEU A 198 -5.23 9.91 21.64
C LEU A 198 -5.59 10.60 20.33
N ALA A 199 -6.49 11.60 20.37
CA ALA A 199 -6.91 12.35 19.20
C ALA A 199 -5.73 13.14 18.56
N HIS A 200 -4.83 13.69 19.37
CA HIS A 200 -3.61 14.35 18.92
C HIS A 200 -2.68 13.39 18.16
N LEU A 201 -2.42 12.21 18.71
CA LEU A 201 -1.51 11.22 18.10
C LEU A 201 -2.02 10.69 16.76
N LEU A 202 -3.33 10.74 16.49
CA LEU A 202 -3.93 10.32 15.23
C LEU A 202 -3.89 11.39 14.13
N GLY A 203 -3.26 12.54 14.37
CA GLY A 203 -3.05 13.60 13.41
C GLY A 203 -1.58 13.87 13.08
N GLY A 204 -1.33 14.38 11.86
CA GLY A 204 0.00 14.84 11.47
C GLY A 204 0.50 15.96 12.36
N GLN A 205 1.83 16.10 12.45
CA GLN A 205 2.54 17.05 13.31
C GLN A 205 3.42 18.00 12.49
N PRO A 206 3.74 19.20 13.00
CA PRO A 206 4.58 20.16 12.28
C PRO A 206 5.93 19.58 11.89
N ASN A 207 6.51 20.10 10.81
CA ASN A 207 7.90 19.82 10.47
C ASN A 207 8.84 20.45 11.52
N THR A 208 9.64 19.62 12.16
CA THR A 208 10.66 20.05 13.14
C THR A 208 12.09 19.78 12.65
N GLY A 209 12.26 19.37 11.38
CA GLY A 209 13.55 19.01 10.80
C GLY A 209 13.74 19.56 9.39
N VAL A 210 14.52 18.85 8.59
CA VAL A 210 14.89 19.23 7.22
C VAL A 210 13.97 18.62 6.15
N ALA A 211 13.08 17.70 6.52
CA ALA A 211 12.18 17.03 5.60
C ALA A 211 11.29 18.02 4.84
N ASN A 212 10.84 17.62 3.64
CA ASN A 212 9.96 18.47 2.83
C ASN A 212 8.50 18.49 3.30
N THR A 213 8.16 17.70 4.32
CA THR A 213 6.76 17.54 4.75
C THR A 213 6.65 17.33 6.28
N PHE A 214 5.55 16.83 6.77
CA PHE A 214 5.14 16.80 8.17
C PHE A 214 5.55 15.50 8.86
N GLY A 215 5.48 15.48 10.20
CA GLY A 215 5.68 14.29 11.03
C GLY A 215 4.38 13.77 11.64
N PHE A 216 4.51 12.84 12.59
CA PHE A 216 3.44 12.34 13.44
C PHE A 216 4.01 11.86 14.79
N GLY A 217 3.15 11.54 15.75
CA GLY A 217 3.55 11.29 17.13
C GLY A 217 3.60 12.60 17.93
N ASN A 218 4.77 13.00 18.41
CA ASN A 218 5.02 14.27 19.06
C ASN A 218 4.21 14.53 20.34
N LEU A 219 4.37 13.62 21.31
CA LEU A 219 3.84 13.80 22.68
C LEU A 219 5.01 13.75 23.67
N PRO A 220 5.79 14.86 23.81
CA PRO A 220 7.03 14.88 24.58
C PRO A 220 6.85 14.53 26.06
N GLU A 221 5.71 14.85 26.66
CA GLU A 221 5.42 14.53 28.07
C GLU A 221 5.38 13.05 28.37
N CYS A 222 5.07 12.23 27.36
CA CYS A 222 5.10 10.77 27.43
C CYS A 222 6.35 10.18 26.74
N GLY A 223 7.32 11.00 26.35
CA GLY A 223 8.54 10.57 25.68
C GLY A 223 8.35 10.16 24.23
N ILE A 224 7.24 10.51 23.57
CA ILE A 224 7.02 10.22 22.15
C ILE A 224 7.58 11.36 21.31
N PRO A 225 8.65 11.13 20.52
CA PRO A 225 9.21 12.16 19.65
C PRO A 225 8.34 12.44 18.42
N ASN A 226 8.65 13.53 17.71
CA ASN A 226 8.07 13.81 16.41
C ASN A 226 8.80 13.01 15.33
N PHE A 227 8.14 12.01 14.77
CA PHE A 227 8.67 11.16 13.72
C PHE A 227 8.45 11.82 12.36
N MET A 228 9.51 12.42 11.83
CA MET A 228 9.46 13.11 10.55
C MET A 228 9.24 12.15 9.38
N THR A 229 8.42 12.56 8.43
CA THR A 229 8.24 11.88 7.15
C THR A 229 8.84 12.70 6.02
N ALA A 230 9.33 12.06 4.97
CA ALA A 230 9.77 12.74 3.76
C ALA A 230 9.31 12.01 2.50
N ASP A 231 8.95 12.80 1.51
CA ASP A 231 8.56 12.31 0.19
C ASP A 231 9.78 11.98 -0.67
N GLY A 232 9.56 11.47 -1.86
CA GLY A 232 10.57 11.27 -2.91
C GLY A 232 10.83 9.84 -3.31
N PRO A 233 9.94 9.19 -4.10
CA PRO A 233 10.16 7.84 -4.62
C PRO A 233 11.40 7.69 -5.51
N ALA A 234 11.89 8.78 -6.09
CA ALA A 234 13.13 8.83 -6.89
C ALA A 234 14.26 9.60 -6.20
N GLY A 235 14.24 9.69 -4.87
CA GLY A 235 15.24 10.37 -4.04
C GLY A 235 14.60 11.16 -2.91
N LEU A 236 15.25 11.15 -1.76
CA LEU A 236 14.77 11.84 -0.56
C LEU A 236 14.57 13.33 -0.82
N ARG A 237 13.40 13.86 -0.47
CA ARG A 237 13.11 15.30 -0.59
C ARG A 237 13.39 16.02 0.73
N ILE A 238 14.32 16.98 0.64
CA ILE A 238 14.66 17.90 1.72
C ILE A 238 14.21 19.30 1.32
N LEU A 239 13.87 20.14 2.30
CA LEU A 239 13.56 21.54 2.04
C LEU A 239 14.78 22.25 1.42
N PRO A 240 14.64 22.93 0.28
CA PRO A 240 15.77 23.53 -0.43
C PRO A 240 16.59 24.51 0.42
N GLU A 241 15.94 25.24 1.33
CA GLU A 241 16.55 26.19 2.24
C GLU A 241 17.51 25.56 3.26
N CYS A 242 17.40 24.24 3.49
CA CYS A 242 18.31 23.51 4.37
C CYS A 242 19.70 23.26 3.74
N GLY A 243 19.84 23.45 2.42
CA GLY A 243 21.12 23.31 1.72
C GLY A 243 21.66 21.87 1.66
N VAL A 244 20.83 20.87 1.91
CA VAL A 244 21.20 19.44 1.85
C VAL A 244 20.94 18.92 0.44
N CYS A 245 21.99 18.32 -0.16
CA CYS A 245 21.89 17.64 -1.43
C CYS A 245 21.72 16.13 -1.20
N THR A 246 20.67 15.55 -1.76
CA THR A 246 20.37 14.11 -1.70
C THR A 246 20.59 13.45 -3.06
N THR A 247 20.70 12.12 -3.06
CA THR A 247 20.88 11.35 -4.30
C THR A 247 19.59 11.31 -5.10
N ALA A 248 19.65 11.67 -6.39
CA ALA A 248 18.58 11.42 -7.35
C ALA A 248 18.72 9.99 -7.90
N TRP A 249 17.86 9.10 -7.44
CA TRP A 249 17.80 7.73 -7.89
C TRP A 249 17.06 7.60 -9.23
N PRO A 250 17.31 6.55 -10.02
CA PRO A 250 16.49 6.25 -11.18
C PRO A 250 15.02 6.11 -10.78
N CYS A 251 14.11 6.58 -11.64
CA CYS A 251 12.68 6.46 -11.37
C CYS A 251 12.23 4.97 -11.31
N ALA A 252 11.11 4.71 -10.63
CA ALA A 252 10.66 3.34 -10.37
C ALA A 252 10.44 2.52 -11.66
N THR A 253 9.90 3.14 -12.72
CA THR A 253 9.76 2.50 -14.04
C THR A 253 11.12 2.02 -14.58
N LEU A 254 12.17 2.84 -14.48
CA LEU A 254 13.50 2.46 -14.93
C LEU A 254 14.11 1.36 -14.05
N LEU A 255 13.92 1.43 -12.73
CA LEU A 255 14.34 0.36 -11.82
C LEU A 255 13.65 -0.96 -12.17
N ALA A 256 12.36 -0.95 -12.48
CA ALA A 256 11.62 -2.15 -12.90
C ALA A 256 12.14 -2.74 -14.22
N CYS A 257 12.57 -1.89 -15.16
CA CYS A 257 13.19 -2.32 -16.43
C CYS A 257 14.50 -3.10 -16.23
N THR A 258 15.12 -3.02 -15.07
CA THR A 258 16.29 -3.84 -14.75
C THR A 258 15.97 -5.31 -14.56
N TRP A 259 14.72 -5.66 -14.21
CA TRP A 259 14.30 -7.00 -13.83
C TRP A 259 15.21 -7.61 -12.72
N ASN A 260 15.77 -6.76 -11.87
CA ASN A 260 16.72 -7.15 -10.84
C ASN A 260 16.31 -6.61 -9.46
N PRO A 261 15.63 -7.43 -8.63
CA PRO A 261 15.22 -7.03 -7.28
C PRO A 261 16.40 -6.70 -6.35
N GLU A 262 17.59 -7.27 -6.58
CA GLU A 262 18.78 -7.01 -5.75
C GLU A 262 19.23 -5.56 -5.88
N ILE A 263 19.30 -5.02 -7.11
CA ILE A 263 19.62 -3.60 -7.34
C ILE A 263 18.59 -2.70 -6.66
N VAL A 264 17.30 -3.06 -6.73
CA VAL A 264 16.24 -2.26 -6.11
C VAL A 264 16.34 -2.29 -4.59
N TYR A 265 16.71 -3.45 -4.01
CA TYR A 265 17.02 -3.57 -2.59
C TYR A 265 18.19 -2.65 -2.18
N GLU A 266 19.29 -2.66 -2.93
CA GLU A 266 20.47 -1.82 -2.68
C GLU A 266 20.14 -0.33 -2.75
N VAL A 267 19.32 0.10 -3.74
CA VAL A 267 18.82 1.48 -3.84
C VAL A 267 17.98 1.83 -2.61
N GLY A 268 17.09 0.94 -2.18
CA GLY A 268 16.29 1.13 -0.97
C GLY A 268 17.14 1.29 0.28
N ALA A 269 18.15 0.42 0.47
CA ALA A 269 19.04 0.47 1.61
C ALA A 269 19.94 1.71 1.60
N ALA A 270 20.47 2.09 0.44
CA ALA A 270 21.33 3.28 0.31
C ALA A 270 20.52 4.58 0.53
N GLY A 271 19.33 4.68 -0.06
CA GLY A 271 18.44 5.84 0.16
C GLY A 271 17.99 5.96 1.62
N ALA A 272 17.69 4.84 2.28
CA ALA A 272 17.29 4.86 3.69
C ALA A 272 18.45 5.29 4.64
N LYS A 273 19.71 5.13 4.27
CA LYS A 273 20.83 5.72 5.00
C LYS A 273 20.80 7.24 4.95
N GLU A 274 20.53 7.81 3.77
CA GLU A 274 20.33 9.28 3.64
C GLU A 274 19.14 9.76 4.48
N VAL A 275 18.05 8.98 4.52
CA VAL A 275 16.86 9.29 5.35
C VAL A 275 17.26 9.37 6.82
N ARG A 276 17.96 8.38 7.33
CA ARG A 276 18.43 8.32 8.72
C ARG A 276 19.43 9.43 9.05
N GLU A 277 20.39 9.71 8.18
CA GLU A 277 21.37 10.79 8.34
C GLU A 277 20.73 12.19 8.46
N ASN A 278 19.52 12.33 7.95
CA ASN A 278 18.73 13.57 8.01
C ASN A 278 17.66 13.58 9.12
N ASN A 279 17.73 12.67 10.08
CA ASN A 279 16.77 12.56 11.18
C ASN A 279 15.32 12.37 10.72
N ILE A 280 15.11 11.60 9.67
CA ILE A 280 13.79 11.28 9.13
C ILE A 280 13.52 9.81 9.44
N ALA A 281 12.35 9.53 9.97
CA ALA A 281 11.96 8.21 10.45
C ALA A 281 11.18 7.38 9.40
N VAL A 282 10.47 8.07 8.51
CA VAL A 282 9.56 7.46 7.54
C VAL A 282 9.83 8.00 6.15
N TRP A 283 10.14 7.11 5.22
CA TRP A 283 10.26 7.47 3.82
C TRP A 283 9.00 7.08 3.05
N LEU A 284 8.36 8.06 2.37
CA LEU A 284 7.09 7.90 1.68
C LEU A 284 7.27 7.23 0.30
N THR A 285 7.82 6.02 0.32
CA THR A 285 8.13 5.18 -0.84
C THR A 285 8.08 3.70 -0.44
N PRO A 286 7.82 2.73 -1.37
CA PRO A 286 7.59 2.89 -2.81
C PRO A 286 6.15 3.22 -3.19
N ALA A 287 5.98 3.87 -4.36
CA ALA A 287 4.69 4.03 -5.00
C ALA A 287 4.45 2.86 -5.98
N ILE A 288 3.29 2.18 -5.90
CA ILE A 288 3.10 0.86 -6.53
C ILE A 288 1.79 0.68 -7.29
N ASN A 289 1.05 1.74 -7.57
CA ASN A 289 -0.10 1.63 -8.46
C ASN A 289 0.36 1.15 -9.85
N ILE A 290 -0.44 0.33 -10.50
CA ILE A 290 -0.06 -0.21 -11.81
C ILE A 290 -0.22 0.84 -12.94
N HIS A 291 0.56 0.70 -14.00
CA HIS A 291 0.45 1.50 -15.21
C HIS A 291 -0.80 1.09 -15.99
N ARG A 292 -1.97 1.63 -15.65
CA ARG A 292 -3.22 1.34 -16.34
C ARG A 292 -3.31 2.05 -17.68
N THR A 293 -2.77 3.27 -17.77
CA THR A 293 -2.79 4.11 -18.96
C THR A 293 -1.52 4.96 -19.02
N PRO A 294 -0.93 5.20 -20.20
CA PRO A 294 0.22 6.08 -20.33
C PRO A 294 -0.08 7.54 -19.96
N MET A 295 -1.36 7.91 -19.87
CA MET A 295 -1.81 9.27 -19.57
C MET A 295 -1.76 9.63 -18.08
N CYS A 296 -1.47 8.68 -17.17
CA CYS A 296 -1.33 8.99 -15.76
C CYS A 296 -0.01 9.72 -15.49
N GLY A 297 -0.09 10.94 -14.95
CA GLY A 297 1.08 11.80 -14.71
C GLY A 297 2.07 11.28 -13.67
N ARG A 298 1.71 10.25 -12.92
CA ARG A 298 2.56 9.63 -11.88
C ARG A 298 3.17 8.29 -12.28
N ASN A 299 3.01 7.85 -13.53
CA ASN A 299 3.57 6.57 -13.99
C ASN A 299 5.09 6.46 -13.78
N PHE A 300 5.83 7.58 -13.80
CA PHE A 300 7.29 7.57 -13.59
C PHE A 300 7.69 7.02 -12.22
N GLU A 301 6.88 7.22 -11.18
CA GLU A 301 7.14 6.72 -9.83
C GLU A 301 6.53 5.33 -9.55
N TYR A 302 5.74 4.80 -10.49
CA TYR A 302 5.17 3.46 -10.44
C TYR A 302 6.06 2.50 -11.25
N TYR A 303 6.06 1.21 -10.91
CA TYR A 303 7.04 0.25 -11.47
C TYR A 303 6.62 -0.31 -12.82
N SER A 304 5.40 -0.84 -12.98
CA SER A 304 4.97 -1.56 -14.17
C SER A 304 3.44 -1.67 -14.26
N GLU A 305 2.95 -2.19 -15.39
CA GLU A 305 1.56 -2.65 -15.56
C GLU A 305 1.33 -4.07 -15.01
N ASP A 306 2.40 -4.87 -14.84
CA ASP A 306 2.33 -6.25 -14.37
C ASP A 306 2.41 -6.31 -12.84
N PRO A 307 1.35 -6.83 -12.14
CA PRO A 307 1.31 -6.86 -10.68
C PRO A 307 2.41 -7.71 -10.02
N TYR A 308 2.84 -8.78 -10.68
CA TYR A 308 3.89 -9.65 -10.16
C TYR A 308 5.25 -8.95 -10.19
N LEU A 309 5.58 -8.32 -11.33
CA LEU A 309 6.82 -7.56 -11.47
C LEU A 309 6.89 -6.42 -10.46
N VAL A 310 5.79 -5.64 -10.33
CA VAL A 310 5.71 -4.56 -9.32
C VAL A 310 5.95 -5.10 -7.92
N ALA A 311 5.28 -6.19 -7.54
CA ALA A 311 5.39 -6.76 -6.21
C ALA A 311 6.82 -7.21 -5.88
N LYS A 312 7.51 -7.86 -6.81
CA LYS A 312 8.90 -8.32 -6.61
C LYS A 312 9.89 -7.17 -6.52
N GLN A 313 9.78 -6.17 -7.39
CA GLN A 313 10.67 -5.01 -7.40
C GLN A 313 10.42 -4.10 -6.20
N ALA A 314 9.18 -3.68 -5.98
CA ALA A 314 8.84 -2.80 -4.88
C ALA A 314 8.96 -3.49 -3.50
N GLY A 315 8.69 -4.80 -3.43
CA GLY A 315 8.95 -5.58 -2.22
C GLY A 315 10.43 -5.60 -1.84
N ALA A 316 11.33 -5.64 -2.82
CA ALA A 316 12.77 -5.49 -2.57
C ALA A 316 13.12 -4.09 -2.05
N MET A 317 12.50 -3.03 -2.60
CA MET A 317 12.64 -1.66 -2.10
C MET A 317 12.23 -1.55 -0.63
N VAL A 318 11.05 -2.09 -0.26
CA VAL A 318 10.58 -2.11 1.14
C VAL A 318 11.59 -2.79 2.05
N ARG A 319 12.06 -3.98 1.70
CA ARG A 319 13.06 -4.70 2.51
C ARG A 319 14.38 -3.94 2.61
N GLY A 320 14.84 -3.30 1.54
CA GLY A 320 16.05 -2.47 1.54
C GLY A 320 15.93 -1.29 2.50
N ILE A 321 14.80 -0.56 2.44
CA ILE A 321 14.54 0.58 3.33
C ILE A 321 14.49 0.11 4.80
N GLN A 322 13.69 -0.90 5.08
CA GLN A 322 13.47 -1.37 6.46
C GLN A 322 14.69 -2.06 7.07
N SER A 323 15.65 -2.53 6.24
CA SER A 323 16.94 -3.03 6.73
C SER A 323 17.81 -1.96 7.41
N GLN A 324 17.45 -0.69 7.24
CA GLN A 324 18.12 0.46 7.86
C GLN A 324 17.30 1.06 9.01
N HIS A 325 16.31 0.34 9.53
CA HIS A 325 15.40 0.80 10.59
C HIS A 325 14.61 2.07 10.24
N ILE A 326 14.35 2.29 8.96
CA ILE A 326 13.49 3.33 8.42
C ILE A 326 12.17 2.71 7.97
N ALA A 327 11.05 3.34 8.31
CA ALA A 327 9.76 2.85 7.85
C ALA A 327 9.54 3.15 6.37
N ALA A 328 9.31 2.10 5.57
CA ALA A 328 8.84 2.22 4.21
C ALA A 328 7.32 2.45 4.20
N THR A 329 6.85 3.37 3.34
CA THR A 329 5.41 3.64 3.15
C THR A 329 4.97 3.25 1.76
N VAL A 330 4.26 2.15 1.65
CA VAL A 330 3.70 1.68 0.37
C VAL A 330 2.49 2.50 -0.01
N LYS A 331 2.48 3.08 -1.22
CA LYS A 331 1.45 4.03 -1.68
C LYS A 331 1.06 3.84 -3.15
N HIS A 332 -0.11 4.26 -3.57
CA HIS A 332 -1.25 4.84 -2.84
C HIS A 332 -2.37 3.81 -2.80
N PHE A 333 -2.80 3.43 -1.63
CA PHE A 333 -3.77 2.35 -1.41
C PHE A 333 -5.21 2.89 -1.40
N ALA A 334 -6.04 2.71 -2.49
CA ALA A 334 -5.66 2.00 -3.70
C ALA A 334 -6.29 2.64 -4.94
N LEU A 335 -5.97 2.07 -6.10
CA LEU A 335 -6.56 2.44 -7.40
C LEU A 335 -6.34 3.92 -7.81
N ASN A 336 -5.25 4.54 -7.39
CA ASN A 336 -4.86 5.87 -7.82
C ASN A 336 -4.16 5.82 -9.19
N ASN A 337 -4.93 5.62 -10.26
CA ASN A 337 -4.44 5.48 -11.63
C ASN A 337 -4.77 6.70 -12.50
N LYS A 338 -5.22 7.80 -11.90
CA LYS A 338 -5.59 9.05 -12.57
C LYS A 338 -5.35 10.24 -11.65
N GLU A 339 -4.61 11.25 -12.15
CA GLU A 339 -4.30 12.46 -11.37
C GLU A 339 -5.31 13.61 -11.57
N THR A 340 -6.02 13.63 -12.69
CA THR A 340 -7.05 14.64 -12.93
C THR A 340 -8.17 14.49 -11.91
N ASN A 341 -8.42 15.55 -11.14
CA ASN A 341 -9.43 15.59 -10.07
C ASN A 341 -9.28 14.44 -9.06
N ARG A 342 -8.03 14.13 -8.67
CA ARG A 342 -7.70 12.93 -7.89
C ARG A 342 -8.39 12.84 -6.53
N LYS A 343 -8.75 13.98 -5.90
CA LYS A 343 -9.43 14.00 -4.59
C LYS A 343 -10.92 13.60 -4.67
N ASP A 344 -11.56 13.72 -5.85
CA ASP A 344 -12.98 13.39 -6.08
C ASP A 344 -13.20 12.40 -7.24
N SER A 345 -12.11 11.91 -7.85
CA SER A 345 -12.20 10.88 -8.89
C SER A 345 -12.68 9.56 -8.31
N ASN A 346 -13.74 8.98 -8.86
CA ASN A 346 -14.28 7.69 -8.42
C ASN A 346 -13.76 6.56 -9.31
N SER A 347 -12.92 5.71 -8.75
CA SER A 347 -12.40 4.50 -9.39
C SER A 347 -13.43 3.38 -9.31
N ARG A 348 -14.21 3.21 -10.38
CA ARG A 348 -15.25 2.17 -10.47
C ARG A 348 -14.65 0.88 -10.97
N VAL A 349 -14.78 -0.18 -10.22
CA VAL A 349 -14.11 -1.44 -10.48
C VAL A 349 -14.93 -2.64 -9.99
N SER A 350 -14.94 -3.75 -10.73
CA SER A 350 -15.47 -5.01 -10.21
C SER A 350 -14.51 -5.59 -9.17
N GLU A 351 -15.01 -6.36 -8.23
CA GLU A 351 -14.16 -6.98 -7.20
C GLU A 351 -13.10 -7.91 -7.83
N ARG A 352 -13.45 -8.66 -8.89
CA ARG A 352 -12.49 -9.46 -9.66
C ARG A 352 -11.32 -8.62 -10.17
N ALA A 353 -11.60 -7.53 -10.89
CA ALA A 353 -10.54 -6.67 -11.42
C ALA A 353 -9.73 -6.01 -10.30
N ALA A 354 -10.38 -5.57 -9.21
CA ALA A 354 -9.70 -5.03 -8.05
C ALA A 354 -8.69 -6.04 -7.49
N ARG A 355 -9.13 -7.26 -7.15
CA ARG A 355 -8.32 -8.30 -6.52
C ARG A 355 -7.23 -8.87 -7.42
N GLN A 356 -7.54 -9.14 -8.69
CA GLN A 356 -6.61 -9.81 -9.60
C GLN A 356 -5.54 -8.88 -10.20
N ILE A 357 -5.83 -7.57 -10.25
CA ILE A 357 -4.97 -6.61 -10.95
C ILE A 357 -4.47 -5.53 -9.98
N TYR A 358 -5.36 -4.64 -9.52
CA TYR A 358 -4.97 -3.40 -8.82
C TYR A 358 -4.51 -3.64 -7.38
N LEU A 359 -5.13 -4.56 -6.67
CA LEU A 359 -4.82 -4.89 -5.29
C LEU A 359 -3.80 -6.03 -5.17
N LYS A 360 -3.62 -6.84 -6.22
CA LYS A 360 -2.70 -7.99 -6.20
C LYS A 360 -1.26 -7.60 -5.84
N THR A 361 -0.82 -6.43 -6.28
CA THR A 361 0.49 -5.88 -5.94
C THR A 361 0.62 -5.61 -4.43
N PHE A 362 -0.39 -4.94 -3.86
CA PHE A 362 -0.42 -4.61 -2.43
C PHE A 362 -0.49 -5.87 -1.58
N GLU A 363 -1.38 -6.82 -1.93
CA GLU A 363 -1.50 -8.11 -1.26
C GLU A 363 -0.15 -8.82 -1.15
N ARG A 364 0.57 -8.95 -2.28
CA ARG A 364 1.87 -9.63 -2.31
C ARG A 364 2.91 -8.88 -1.47
N ILE A 365 2.98 -7.57 -1.55
CA ILE A 365 3.94 -6.79 -0.79
C ILE A 365 3.65 -6.87 0.71
N VAL A 366 2.39 -6.80 1.12
CA VAL A 366 2.00 -6.96 2.53
C VAL A 366 2.41 -8.33 3.06
N LYS A 367 2.08 -9.40 2.33
CA LYS A 367 2.37 -10.78 2.75
C LYS A 367 3.87 -11.13 2.68
N GLU A 368 4.60 -10.66 1.64
CA GLU A 368 5.97 -11.08 1.36
C GLU A 368 7.04 -10.11 1.92
N ALA A 369 6.79 -8.80 1.94
CA ALA A 369 7.76 -7.78 2.35
C ALA A 369 7.42 -7.09 3.68
N LYS A 370 6.19 -7.21 4.17
CA LYS A 370 5.72 -6.70 5.47
C LYS A 370 6.07 -5.24 5.70
N PRO A 371 5.54 -4.30 4.89
CA PRO A 371 5.79 -2.88 5.06
C PRO A 371 5.30 -2.40 6.42
N TRP A 372 5.98 -1.41 7.01
CA TRP A 372 5.57 -0.85 8.29
C TRP A 372 4.48 0.22 8.15
N CYS A 373 4.44 0.89 7.00
CA CYS A 373 3.42 1.89 6.71
C CYS A 373 2.77 1.67 5.33
N ILE A 374 1.50 2.05 5.25
CA ILE A 374 0.74 2.16 3.98
C ILE A 374 0.07 3.53 3.95
N MET A 375 0.04 4.16 2.78
CA MET A 375 -0.67 5.42 2.58
C MET A 375 -1.94 5.17 1.76
N SER A 376 -3.11 5.50 2.35
CA SER A 376 -4.38 5.47 1.64
C SER A 376 -4.42 6.58 0.57
N SER A 377 -5.07 6.28 -0.56
CA SER A 377 -5.10 7.19 -1.71
C SER A 377 -6.18 8.29 -1.57
N TYR A 378 -6.05 9.34 -2.39
CA TYR A 378 -7.03 10.43 -2.44
C TYR A 378 -8.39 10.04 -2.98
N ASN A 379 -8.39 9.15 -3.98
CA ASN A 379 -9.57 8.88 -4.80
C ASN A 379 -10.67 8.14 -4.05
N ILE A 380 -11.85 8.19 -4.63
CA ILE A 380 -12.99 7.38 -4.24
C ILE A 380 -12.87 6.03 -4.94
N VAL A 381 -13.25 4.96 -4.26
CA VAL A 381 -13.31 3.58 -4.79
C VAL A 381 -14.72 3.06 -4.60
N ASN A 382 -15.43 2.81 -5.70
CA ASN A 382 -16.81 2.33 -5.66
C ASN A 382 -17.69 3.14 -4.70
N ASP A 383 -17.66 4.48 -4.84
CA ASP A 383 -18.39 5.48 -4.07
C ASP A 383 -17.93 5.74 -2.63
N TYR A 384 -16.89 5.06 -2.13
CA TYR A 384 -16.30 5.32 -0.82
C TYR A 384 -14.91 5.95 -0.97
N ARG A 385 -14.59 7.00 -0.20
CA ARG A 385 -13.24 7.55 -0.15
C ARG A 385 -12.28 6.46 0.31
N ALA A 386 -11.13 6.32 -0.33
CA ALA A 386 -10.19 5.23 0.00
C ALA A 386 -9.77 5.26 1.48
N SER A 387 -9.61 6.46 2.07
CA SER A 387 -9.28 6.64 3.49
C SER A 387 -10.45 6.35 4.45
N GLU A 388 -11.69 6.30 3.97
CA GLU A 388 -12.91 5.98 4.72
C GLU A 388 -13.50 4.60 4.37
N ASN A 389 -12.77 3.79 3.60
CA ASN A 389 -13.27 2.53 3.06
C ASN A 389 -12.89 1.35 3.96
N HIS A 390 -13.81 0.96 4.84
CA HIS A 390 -13.63 -0.16 5.77
C HIS A 390 -13.37 -1.50 5.05
N ASP A 391 -14.05 -1.76 3.91
CA ASP A 391 -13.79 -2.98 3.12
C ASP A 391 -12.33 -3.04 2.65
N LEU A 392 -11.77 -1.87 2.28
CA LEU A 392 -10.39 -1.76 1.81
C LEU A 392 -9.37 -1.85 2.97
N LEU A 393 -9.60 -1.09 4.06
CA LEU A 393 -8.59 -0.87 5.10
C LEU A 393 -8.62 -1.91 6.23
N GLU A 394 -9.80 -2.42 6.60
CA GLU A 394 -9.91 -3.47 7.62
C GLU A 394 -10.06 -4.84 6.97
N LYS A 395 -11.13 -5.12 6.22
CA LYS A 395 -11.38 -6.47 5.71
C LYS A 395 -10.29 -7.00 4.79
N LEU A 396 -9.90 -6.24 3.76
CA LEU A 396 -8.85 -6.67 2.83
C LEU A 396 -7.47 -6.58 3.44
N LEU A 397 -7.09 -5.36 3.88
CA LEU A 397 -5.72 -5.09 4.27
C LEU A 397 -5.34 -5.81 5.56
N ARG A 398 -6.22 -5.78 6.59
CA ARG A 398 -5.90 -6.33 7.90
C ARG A 398 -6.40 -7.76 8.08
N ASP A 399 -7.69 -8.02 7.87
CA ASP A 399 -8.27 -9.33 8.15
C ASP A 399 -7.79 -10.40 7.16
N GLU A 400 -7.77 -10.09 5.84
CA GLU A 400 -7.37 -11.08 4.84
C GLU A 400 -5.85 -11.14 4.63
N TRP A 401 -5.13 -10.00 4.65
CA TRP A 401 -3.70 -9.98 4.33
C TRP A 401 -2.80 -9.91 5.56
N GLY A 402 -3.33 -9.64 6.75
CA GLY A 402 -2.60 -9.60 8.00
C GLY A 402 -1.66 -8.40 8.15
N PHE A 403 -2.05 -7.23 7.66
CA PHE A 403 -1.28 -6.01 7.85
C PHE A 403 -1.36 -5.50 9.28
N GLU A 404 -0.23 -5.38 9.95
CA GLU A 404 -0.12 -4.95 11.35
C GLU A 404 0.42 -3.52 11.51
N GLY A 405 0.82 -2.88 10.42
CA GLY A 405 1.44 -1.56 10.45
C GLY A 405 0.44 -0.39 10.49
N VAL A 406 0.97 0.80 10.28
CA VAL A 406 0.21 2.06 10.25
C VAL A 406 -0.35 2.33 8.87
N VAL A 407 -1.65 2.68 8.82
CA VAL A 407 -2.25 3.31 7.64
C VAL A 407 -2.31 4.82 7.88
N MET A 408 -1.66 5.59 7.03
CA MET A 408 -1.78 7.05 7.02
C MET A 408 -2.55 7.52 5.79
N THR A 409 -3.24 8.66 5.86
CA THR A 409 -3.82 9.27 4.66
C THR A 409 -2.75 9.86 3.76
N ASP A 410 -3.05 10.02 2.47
CA ASP A 410 -2.36 11.04 1.67
C ASP A 410 -2.68 12.44 2.25
N TRP A 411 -1.91 13.48 1.85
CA TRP A 411 -1.94 14.81 2.49
C TRP A 411 -3.23 15.59 2.20
N TRP A 412 -3.90 16.05 3.26
CA TRP A 412 -5.14 16.82 3.17
C TRP A 412 -6.22 16.15 2.32
N THR A 413 -6.49 14.88 2.59
CA THR A 413 -7.66 14.18 2.02
C THR A 413 -8.95 14.87 2.42
N PHE A 414 -9.99 14.77 1.60
CA PHE A 414 -11.34 15.26 1.94
C PHE A 414 -12.13 14.27 2.80
N GLY A 415 -11.50 13.24 3.32
CA GLY A 415 -12.08 12.34 4.31
C GLY A 415 -12.36 13.05 5.64
N GLU A 416 -13.38 12.62 6.35
CA GLU A 416 -13.68 13.07 7.70
C GLU A 416 -12.91 12.24 8.72
N HIS A 417 -12.16 12.87 9.63
CA HIS A 417 -11.19 12.20 10.49
C HIS A 417 -11.79 11.03 11.29
N CYS A 418 -12.97 11.22 11.89
CA CYS A 418 -13.63 10.15 12.65
C CYS A 418 -14.08 8.98 11.77
N LYS A 419 -14.49 9.23 10.52
CA LYS A 419 -14.81 8.17 9.56
C LYS A 419 -13.54 7.43 9.10
N GLU A 420 -12.44 8.15 8.90
CA GLU A 420 -11.14 7.59 8.52
C GLU A 420 -10.65 6.64 9.62
N VAL A 421 -10.68 7.05 10.90
CA VAL A 421 -10.28 6.22 12.03
C VAL A 421 -11.20 5.00 12.17
N ASN A 422 -12.52 5.16 12.05
CA ASN A 422 -13.47 4.03 12.05
C ASN A 422 -13.25 3.03 10.90
N ALA A 423 -12.73 3.49 9.79
CA ALA A 423 -12.45 2.64 8.64
C ALA A 423 -11.09 1.94 8.70
N GLY A 424 -10.25 2.22 9.71
CA GLY A 424 -8.93 1.61 9.88
C GLY A 424 -7.77 2.45 9.35
N ASN A 425 -7.99 3.73 9.01
CA ASN A 425 -6.92 4.68 8.73
C ASN A 425 -6.44 5.30 10.04
N ASP A 426 -5.19 5.03 10.42
CA ASP A 426 -4.71 5.32 11.77
C ASP A 426 -4.27 6.79 11.94
N VAL A 427 -3.68 7.41 10.93
CA VAL A 427 -3.16 8.78 11.02
C VAL A 427 -3.65 9.62 9.85
N LYS A 428 -4.27 10.78 10.17
CA LYS A 428 -4.65 11.77 9.16
C LYS A 428 -3.51 12.75 8.90
N MET A 429 -2.94 12.70 7.69
CA MET A 429 -1.87 13.61 7.25
C MET A 429 -2.44 14.75 6.37
N ALA A 430 -1.83 15.90 6.29
CA ALA A 430 -0.68 16.43 7.04
C ALA A 430 -1.07 16.91 8.44
N ALA A 431 -2.34 17.27 8.63
CA ALA A 431 -2.91 17.71 9.89
C ALA A 431 -4.14 16.88 10.21
N GLY A 432 -4.29 16.43 11.45
CA GLY A 432 -5.49 15.82 11.96
C GLY A 432 -6.61 16.85 12.20
N ASN A 433 -7.73 16.36 12.68
CA ASN A 433 -8.81 17.19 13.24
C ASN A 433 -9.23 16.57 14.59
N PRO A 434 -8.48 16.82 15.68
CA PRO A 434 -8.79 16.26 16.99
C PRO A 434 -10.19 16.61 17.48
N ASP A 435 -10.67 17.83 17.23
CA ASP A 435 -11.99 18.26 17.64
C ASP A 435 -13.12 17.45 16.96
N ASN A 436 -12.90 16.97 15.73
CA ASN A 436 -13.84 16.07 15.06
C ASN A 436 -13.89 14.70 15.75
N LEU A 437 -12.73 14.16 16.16
CA LEU A 437 -12.67 12.89 16.89
C LEU A 437 -13.36 12.99 18.26
N LEU A 438 -13.08 14.05 19.03
CA LEU A 438 -13.69 14.27 20.34
C LEU A 438 -15.21 14.44 20.24
N LYS A 439 -15.70 15.22 19.27
CA LYS A 439 -17.14 15.34 19.00
C LYS A 439 -17.78 14.03 18.58
N ALA A 440 -17.05 13.20 17.83
CA ALA A 440 -17.54 11.88 17.43
C ALA A 440 -17.63 10.93 18.64
N LEU A 441 -16.68 10.98 19.58
CA LEU A 441 -16.74 10.27 20.86
C LEU A 441 -17.97 10.68 21.68
N GLU A 442 -18.17 11.99 21.89
CA GLU A 442 -19.33 12.53 22.63
C GLU A 442 -20.67 12.05 22.06
N LYS A 443 -20.74 11.93 20.72
CA LYS A 443 -21.96 11.49 20.01
C LYS A 443 -22.07 9.97 19.87
N GLY A 444 -21.10 9.19 20.34
CA GLY A 444 -21.07 7.75 20.19
C GLY A 444 -20.87 7.26 18.76
N LEU A 445 -20.38 8.12 17.85
CA LEU A 445 -20.05 7.80 16.46
C LEU A 445 -18.64 7.21 16.31
N LEU A 446 -17.79 7.40 17.30
CA LEU A 446 -16.45 6.82 17.42
C LEU A 446 -16.32 6.21 18.81
N LYS A 447 -15.61 5.10 18.95
CA LYS A 447 -15.30 4.49 20.23
C LYS A 447 -13.87 4.80 20.64
N ARG A 448 -13.62 4.96 21.94
CA ARG A 448 -12.27 5.16 22.49
C ARG A 448 -11.34 4.00 22.13
N GLU A 449 -11.84 2.75 22.22
CA GLU A 449 -11.08 1.56 21.89
C GLU A 449 -10.57 1.55 20.43
N THR A 450 -11.32 2.17 19.50
CA THR A 450 -10.88 2.33 18.09
C THR A 450 -9.67 3.26 18.00
N MET A 451 -9.69 4.38 18.72
CA MET A 451 -8.57 5.32 18.79
C MET A 451 -7.33 4.67 19.45
N GLU A 452 -7.53 3.95 20.57
CA GLU A 452 -6.46 3.21 21.24
C GLU A 452 -5.83 2.16 20.33
N CYS A 453 -6.64 1.45 19.54
CA CYS A 453 -6.14 0.49 18.56
C CYS A 453 -5.24 1.15 17.51
N SER A 454 -5.67 2.28 16.95
CA SER A 454 -4.88 3.05 15.98
C SER A 454 -3.59 3.60 16.60
N VAL A 455 -3.65 4.13 17.82
CA VAL A 455 -2.45 4.60 18.55
C VAL A 455 -1.49 3.45 18.85
N LYS A 456 -1.97 2.26 19.23
CA LYS A 456 -1.12 1.08 19.42
C LYS A 456 -0.41 0.66 18.14
N ARG A 457 -1.10 0.70 16.98
CA ARG A 457 -0.49 0.43 15.67
C ARG A 457 0.61 1.45 15.37
N LEU A 458 0.34 2.74 15.61
CA LEU A 458 1.31 3.83 15.46
C LEU A 458 2.56 3.58 16.30
N LEU A 459 2.39 3.43 17.61
CA LEU A 459 3.50 3.25 18.56
C LEU A 459 4.25 1.93 18.29
N GLY A 460 3.54 0.86 17.90
CA GLY A 460 4.16 -0.40 17.52
C GLY A 460 5.07 -0.31 16.29
N VAL A 461 4.81 0.61 15.37
CA VAL A 461 5.73 0.92 14.26
C VAL A 461 6.90 1.76 14.74
N LEU A 462 6.65 2.73 15.62
CA LEU A 462 7.71 3.59 16.17
C LEU A 462 8.77 2.80 16.95
N LEU A 463 8.37 1.72 17.64
CA LEU A 463 9.30 0.80 18.31
C LEU A 463 10.25 0.02 17.37
N LYS A 464 10.02 0.07 16.05
CA LYS A 464 10.87 -0.58 15.03
C LYS A 464 11.88 0.39 14.41
N ILE A 465 11.72 1.68 14.67
CA ILE A 465 12.54 2.76 14.11
C ILE A 465 13.59 3.14 15.17
N ASP A 466 14.86 3.18 14.76
CA ASP A 466 15.98 3.60 15.63
C ASP A 466 16.15 5.12 15.66
#